data_5a9725702c634bf11616895f5b39127c
#
_entry.id   5a9725702c634bf11616895f5b39127c
#
_cell.length_a   1.000
_cell.length_b   1.000
_cell.length_c   1.000
_cell.angle_alpha   90.00
_cell.angle_beta   90.00
_cell.angle_gamma   90.00
#
_symmetry.space_group_name_H-M   'P 1'
#
loop_
_entity.id
_entity.type
_entity.pdbx_description
1 polymer ?
#
loop_
_entity_poly.entity_id
_entity_poly.type
_entity_poly.pdbx_seq_one_letter_code
_entity_poly.pdbx_strand_id
1 'polypeptide(L)'
;NTYKRRPDFNPLVARPSFCSSAVWVATLSALIEWEEKNRRRVICPEAWQALMPQLVKDGEGPWGYANANGPGYALLVHRLGAGVNFTSWAKARPSDILKIWWNDRVGGSERGHIVILVKDEGDTACVWSSHVARDGQPAGYGLRRIPKSAMKRVLFTRITRPAAFNRAHKLPDEPWLTELMTRDTTWAECIQRCGIID
;
A
#
# COMPACT_ATOMS: atom_id res chain seq x y z
N ASN A 1 14.32 -14.13 26.97
CA ASN A 1 12.91 -13.73 26.72
C ASN A 1 12.78 -12.68 25.62
N THR A 2 13.23 -13.00 24.43
CA THR A 2 13.24 -12.14 23.22
C THR A 2 11.92 -12.21 22.43
N TYR A 3 10.87 -12.77 22.98
CA TYR A 3 9.63 -13.09 22.28
C TYR A 3 8.52 -12.03 22.34
N LYS A 4 8.75 -10.87 22.96
CA LYS A 4 7.73 -9.83 23.17
C LYS A 4 7.75 -8.66 22.17
N ARG A 5 8.39 -8.80 21.01
CA ARG A 5 8.52 -7.66 20.07
C ARG A 5 7.70 -7.81 18.78
N ARG A 6 6.55 -8.41 18.92
CA ARG A 6 5.55 -8.34 17.88
C ARG A 6 4.71 -7.09 18.12
N PRO A 7 4.48 -6.24 17.12
CA PRO A 7 3.62 -5.10 17.31
C PRO A 7 2.21 -5.56 17.65
N ASP A 8 1.66 -4.99 18.69
CA ASP A 8 0.25 -5.14 19.04
C ASP A 8 -0.50 -3.97 18.38
N PHE A 9 -1.37 -4.27 17.43
CA PHE A 9 -2.12 -3.25 16.71
C PHE A 9 -3.48 -3.06 17.36
N ASN A 10 -3.71 -1.87 17.89
CA ASN A 10 -5.04 -1.46 18.29
C ASN A 10 -5.69 -0.61 17.19
N PRO A 11 -6.56 -1.18 16.35
CA PRO A 11 -7.20 -0.44 15.25
C PRO A 11 -8.12 0.67 15.75
N LEU A 12 -8.53 0.66 17.01
CA LEU A 12 -9.39 1.69 17.61
C LEU A 12 -8.64 3.00 17.85
N VAL A 13 -7.31 2.94 17.99
CA VAL A 13 -6.47 4.13 18.24
C VAL A 13 -6.06 4.81 16.93
N ALA A 14 -6.14 4.12 15.79
CA ALA A 14 -5.76 4.65 14.48
C ALA A 14 -6.86 5.51 13.84
N ARG A 15 -7.50 6.41 14.59
CA ARG A 15 -8.54 7.32 14.08
C ARG A 15 -8.22 8.77 14.47
N PRO A 16 -8.28 9.73 13.50
CA PRO A 16 -8.52 9.57 12.06
C PRO A 16 -7.34 8.90 11.34
N SER A 17 -7.60 8.17 10.26
CA SER A 17 -6.58 7.46 9.48
C SER A 17 -6.68 7.82 8.01
N PHE A 18 -5.53 8.00 7.35
CA PHE A 18 -5.46 8.11 5.90
C PHE A 18 -5.61 6.73 5.24
N CYS A 19 -5.89 6.72 3.93
CA CYS A 19 -6.01 5.48 3.17
C CYS A 19 -4.72 4.65 3.21
N SER A 20 -3.55 5.30 3.18
CA SER A 20 -2.24 4.64 3.31
C SER A 20 -2.09 3.95 4.66
N SER A 21 -2.48 4.60 5.76
CA SER A 21 -2.44 4.01 7.10
C SER A 21 -3.35 2.79 7.22
N ALA A 22 -4.57 2.86 6.66
CA ALA A 22 -5.51 1.75 6.66
C ALA A 22 -4.93 0.50 5.97
N VAL A 23 -4.42 0.69 4.75
CA VAL A 23 -3.82 -0.40 3.97
C VAL A 23 -2.55 -0.92 4.63
N TRP A 24 -1.74 -0.04 5.23
CA TRP A 24 -0.52 -0.44 5.92
C TRP A 24 -0.81 -1.29 7.15
N VAL A 25 -1.74 -0.88 8.00
CA VAL A 25 -2.16 -1.67 9.18
C VAL A 25 -2.70 -3.03 8.75
N ALA A 26 -3.53 -3.08 7.70
CA ALA A 26 -4.01 -4.35 7.17
C ALA A 26 -2.87 -5.25 6.65
N THR A 27 -1.86 -4.65 5.99
CA THR A 27 -0.68 -5.37 5.53
C THR A 27 0.10 -5.96 6.70
N LEU A 28 0.38 -5.17 7.74
CA LEU A 28 1.12 -5.64 8.92
C LEU A 28 0.35 -6.75 9.65
N SER A 29 -0.96 -6.59 9.79
CA SER A 29 -1.83 -7.63 10.38
C SER A 29 -1.78 -8.93 9.58
N ALA A 30 -1.82 -8.83 8.24
CA ALA A 30 -1.72 -10.00 7.37
C ALA A 30 -0.34 -10.70 7.47
N LEU A 31 0.76 -9.95 7.63
CA LEU A 31 2.09 -10.51 7.86
C LEU A 31 2.16 -11.27 9.20
N ILE A 32 1.55 -10.72 10.24
CA ILE A 32 1.44 -11.36 11.55
C ILE A 32 0.68 -12.69 11.44
N GLU A 33 -0.53 -12.66 10.85
CA GLU A 33 -1.33 -13.87 10.64
C GLU A 33 -0.61 -14.91 9.78
N TRP A 34 0.12 -14.46 8.78
CA TRP A 34 0.91 -15.35 7.92
C TRP A 34 1.99 -16.09 8.72
N GLU A 35 2.74 -15.39 9.58
CA GLU A 35 3.71 -16.04 10.48
C GLU A 35 3.05 -17.02 11.45
N GLU A 36 1.87 -16.68 12.00
CA GLU A 36 1.11 -17.55 12.91
C GLU A 36 0.64 -18.83 12.22
N LYS A 37 -0.01 -18.69 11.06
CA LYS A 37 -0.49 -19.84 10.28
C LYS A 37 0.63 -20.79 9.89
N ASN A 38 1.80 -20.24 9.58
CA ASN A 38 2.97 -21.03 9.22
C ASN A 38 3.77 -21.51 10.44
N ARG A 39 3.39 -21.16 11.65
CA ARG A 39 4.09 -21.45 12.90
C ARG A 39 5.60 -21.14 12.82
N ARG A 40 5.95 -20.13 12.04
CA ARG A 40 7.33 -19.75 11.75
C ARG A 40 7.48 -18.23 11.82
N ARG A 41 8.44 -17.78 12.61
CA ARG A 41 8.87 -16.39 12.65
C ARG A 41 9.96 -16.17 11.62
N VAL A 42 9.65 -15.44 10.57
CA VAL A 42 10.54 -15.19 9.44
C VAL A 42 11.04 -13.75 9.45
N ILE A 43 10.20 -12.82 9.92
CA ILE A 43 10.52 -11.40 9.97
C ILE A 43 11.24 -11.13 11.30
N CYS A 44 12.50 -10.70 11.22
CA CYS A 44 13.33 -10.44 12.39
C CYS A 44 12.86 -9.18 13.16
N PRO A 45 13.27 -9.01 14.43
CA PRO A 45 12.87 -7.85 15.24
C PRO A 45 13.22 -6.51 14.60
N GLU A 46 14.39 -6.41 13.96
CA GLU A 46 14.86 -5.19 13.28
C GLU A 46 13.95 -4.83 12.10
N ALA A 47 13.53 -5.84 11.34
CA ALA A 47 12.59 -5.64 10.23
C ALA A 47 11.20 -5.25 10.75
N TRP A 48 10.70 -5.89 11.81
CA TRP A 48 9.46 -5.46 12.45
C TRP A 48 9.53 -4.03 12.97
N GLN A 49 10.64 -3.65 13.58
CA GLN A 49 10.83 -2.27 14.04
C GLN A 49 10.82 -1.27 12.87
N ALA A 50 11.48 -1.59 11.75
CA ALA A 50 11.48 -0.74 10.57
C ALA A 50 10.10 -0.64 9.89
N LEU A 51 9.27 -1.69 9.97
CA LEU A 51 7.92 -1.71 9.43
C LEU A 51 6.93 -0.87 10.25
N MET A 52 7.23 -0.52 11.49
CA MET A 52 6.33 0.29 12.32
C MET A 52 6.20 1.70 11.73
N PRO A 53 4.98 2.26 11.69
CA PRO A 53 4.78 3.65 11.29
C PRO A 53 5.62 4.60 12.16
N GLN A 54 6.41 5.44 11.51
CA GLN A 54 7.28 6.41 12.15
C GLN A 54 7.03 7.79 11.54
N LEU A 55 7.43 8.83 12.25
CA LEU A 55 7.42 10.19 11.70
C LEU A 55 8.66 10.35 10.78
N VAL A 56 8.50 9.99 9.52
CA VAL A 56 9.54 10.03 8.49
C VAL A 56 9.01 10.73 7.24
N LYS A 57 9.90 11.18 6.38
CA LYS A 57 9.52 11.73 5.08
C LYS A 57 9.08 10.63 4.13
N ASP A 58 8.31 11.00 3.11
CA ASP A 58 7.97 10.10 2.01
C ASP A 58 9.28 9.60 1.38
N GLY A 59 9.39 8.29 1.21
CA GLY A 59 10.58 7.63 0.69
C GLY A 59 11.61 7.20 1.74
N GLU A 60 11.47 7.57 3.01
CA GLU A 60 12.34 7.12 4.10
C GLU A 60 11.73 5.91 4.81
N GLY A 61 12.44 4.78 4.76
CA GLY A 61 11.99 3.53 5.38
C GLY A 61 10.66 2.99 4.82
N PRO A 62 10.22 1.79 5.22
CA PRO A 62 9.04 1.14 4.66
C PRO A 62 7.75 1.95 4.77
N TRP A 63 7.55 2.65 5.90
CA TRP A 63 6.37 3.49 6.08
C TRP A 63 6.39 4.73 5.17
N GLY A 64 7.55 5.39 5.01
CA GLY A 64 7.69 6.51 4.09
C GLY A 64 7.41 6.13 2.64
N TYR A 65 7.79 4.91 2.22
CA TYR A 65 7.35 4.38 0.92
C TYR A 65 5.84 4.14 0.87
N ALA A 66 5.29 3.43 1.85
CA ALA A 66 3.87 3.05 1.85
C ALA A 66 2.93 4.26 1.92
N ASN A 67 3.35 5.33 2.60
CA ASN A 67 2.59 6.57 2.77
C ASN A 67 2.76 7.56 1.62
N ALA A 68 3.79 7.41 0.80
CA ALA A 68 4.15 8.37 -0.23
C ALA A 68 3.03 8.61 -1.26
N ASN A 69 3.02 9.83 -1.79
CA ASN A 69 2.28 10.14 -2.99
C ASN A 69 2.70 9.23 -4.15
N GLY A 70 1.87 9.12 -5.18
CA GLY A 70 2.20 8.28 -6.32
C GLY A 70 2.21 6.78 -5.99
N PRO A 71 3.12 5.99 -6.59
CA PRO A 71 3.11 4.53 -6.52
C PRO A 71 3.97 3.97 -5.37
N GLY A 72 4.17 4.71 -4.27
CA GLY A 72 5.15 4.35 -3.23
C GLY A 72 4.98 2.95 -2.67
N TYR A 73 3.74 2.50 -2.42
CA TYR A 73 3.48 1.14 -1.94
C TYR A 73 3.91 0.06 -2.96
N ALA A 74 3.63 0.26 -4.23
CA ALA A 74 4.04 -0.66 -5.29
C ALA A 74 5.58 -0.71 -5.41
N LEU A 75 6.22 0.45 -5.31
CA LEU A 75 7.67 0.54 -5.31
C LEU A 75 8.29 -0.19 -4.11
N LEU A 76 7.72 -0.05 -2.91
CA LEU A 76 8.13 -0.80 -1.71
C LEU A 76 8.13 -2.30 -1.97
N VAL A 77 7.00 -2.84 -2.46
CA VAL A 77 6.85 -4.27 -2.71
C VAL A 77 7.82 -4.74 -3.79
N HIS A 78 8.06 -3.94 -4.82
CA HIS A 78 9.07 -4.21 -5.86
C HIS A 78 10.49 -4.25 -5.28
N ARG A 79 10.90 -3.23 -4.54
CA ARG A 79 12.25 -3.12 -3.94
C ARG A 79 12.53 -4.25 -2.95
N LEU A 80 11.55 -4.64 -2.15
CA LEU A 80 11.66 -5.80 -1.28
C LEU A 80 11.60 -7.13 -2.05
N GLY A 81 11.20 -7.14 -3.30
CA GLY A 81 10.89 -8.37 -4.03
C GLY A 81 9.78 -9.17 -3.35
N ALA A 82 8.84 -8.49 -2.69
CA ALA A 82 7.80 -9.11 -1.88
C ALA A 82 6.58 -9.55 -2.70
N GLY A 83 6.50 -9.14 -3.98
CA GLY A 83 5.35 -9.43 -4.80
C GLY A 83 5.51 -8.96 -6.24
N VAL A 84 4.39 -8.75 -6.88
CA VAL A 84 4.27 -8.31 -8.27
C VAL A 84 3.35 -7.10 -8.38
N ASN A 85 3.67 -6.23 -9.34
CA ASN A 85 2.85 -5.08 -9.70
C ASN A 85 2.33 -5.23 -11.13
N PHE A 86 1.12 -4.77 -11.40
CA PHE A 86 0.49 -4.84 -12.72
C PHE A 86 -0.63 -3.80 -12.83
N THR A 87 -1.13 -3.53 -14.06
CA THR A 87 -2.19 -2.55 -14.31
C THR A 87 -3.48 -3.17 -14.82
N SER A 88 -3.44 -4.42 -15.25
CA SER A 88 -4.56 -5.12 -15.89
C SER A 88 -5.61 -5.59 -14.88
N TRP A 89 -6.86 -5.16 -15.07
CA TRP A 89 -8.02 -5.66 -14.32
C TRP A 89 -8.25 -7.17 -14.52
N ALA A 90 -7.90 -7.71 -15.67
CA ALA A 90 -8.05 -9.14 -15.94
C ALA A 90 -7.17 -10.02 -15.05
N LYS A 91 -6.09 -9.46 -14.50
CA LYS A 91 -5.19 -10.14 -13.55
C LYS A 91 -5.61 -9.90 -12.10
N ALA A 92 -6.50 -8.95 -11.83
CA ALA A 92 -6.87 -8.53 -10.48
C ALA A 92 -7.62 -9.62 -9.70
N ARG A 93 -7.37 -9.69 -8.40
CA ARG A 93 -8.00 -10.67 -7.49
C ARG A 93 -8.33 -10.01 -6.16
N PRO A 94 -9.30 -10.54 -5.40
CA PRO A 94 -9.50 -10.12 -4.02
C PRO A 94 -8.19 -10.13 -3.22
N SER A 95 -8.04 -9.17 -2.33
CA SER A 95 -6.84 -8.89 -1.52
C SER A 95 -5.67 -8.22 -2.25
N ASP A 96 -5.75 -7.95 -3.55
CA ASP A 96 -4.79 -7.07 -4.19
C ASP A 96 -4.91 -5.65 -3.63
N ILE A 97 -3.78 -5.01 -3.43
CA ILE A 97 -3.73 -3.60 -3.07
C ILE A 97 -3.82 -2.80 -4.36
N LEU A 98 -4.75 -1.87 -4.42
CA LEU A 98 -5.05 -1.07 -5.59
C LEU A 98 -4.78 0.40 -5.29
N LYS A 99 -3.89 1.02 -6.05
CA LYS A 99 -3.70 2.47 -6.09
C LYS A 99 -4.48 3.02 -7.28
N ILE A 100 -5.28 4.07 -7.02
CA ILE A 100 -6.19 4.71 -7.98
C ILE A 100 -5.77 6.16 -8.14
N TRP A 101 -5.72 6.66 -9.37
CA TRP A 101 -5.63 8.09 -9.69
C TRP A 101 -6.84 8.50 -10.52
N TRP A 102 -7.37 9.69 -10.20
CA TRP A 102 -8.62 10.18 -10.78
C TRP A 102 -8.40 10.99 -12.08
N ASN A 103 -7.15 11.35 -12.37
CA ASN A 103 -6.73 12.01 -13.60
C ASN A 103 -5.38 11.49 -14.09
N ASP A 104 -4.79 12.12 -15.12
CA ASP A 104 -3.55 11.65 -15.73
C ASP A 104 -2.28 11.98 -14.93
N ARG A 105 -2.40 12.78 -13.89
CA ARG A 105 -1.26 13.21 -13.06
C ARG A 105 -0.97 12.21 -11.97
N VAL A 106 0.29 12.16 -11.54
CA VAL A 106 0.76 11.30 -10.45
C VAL A 106 1.78 12.07 -9.62
N GLY A 107 1.50 12.34 -8.36
CA GLY A 107 2.42 13.03 -7.46
C GLY A 107 1.79 14.19 -6.70
N GLY A 108 2.38 15.38 -6.77
CA GLY A 108 1.97 16.55 -6.01
C GLY A 108 0.54 17.02 -6.34
N SER A 109 0.18 17.01 -7.63
CA SER A 109 -1.14 17.43 -8.10
C SER A 109 -2.21 16.36 -7.94
N GLU A 110 -1.85 15.07 -7.98
CA GLU A 110 -2.77 13.94 -7.81
C GLU A 110 -2.11 12.86 -6.96
N ARG A 111 -2.46 12.84 -5.70
CA ARG A 111 -1.89 11.91 -4.70
C ARG A 111 -2.40 10.49 -4.83
N GLY A 112 -3.55 10.33 -5.47
CA GLY A 112 -4.24 9.08 -5.61
C GLY A 112 -4.89 8.58 -4.32
N HIS A 113 -5.58 7.46 -4.42
CA HIS A 113 -6.20 6.75 -3.31
C HIS A 113 -5.73 5.31 -3.28
N ILE A 114 -5.34 4.80 -2.11
CA ILE A 114 -4.92 3.41 -1.95
C ILE A 114 -5.98 2.61 -1.19
N VAL A 115 -6.31 1.43 -1.71
CA VAL A 115 -7.38 0.58 -1.20
C VAL A 115 -7.01 -0.90 -1.32
N ILE A 116 -7.75 -1.77 -0.66
CA ILE A 116 -7.70 -3.22 -0.85
C ILE A 116 -8.89 -3.62 -1.73
N LEU A 117 -8.64 -4.30 -2.84
CA LEU A 117 -9.70 -4.86 -3.68
C LEU A 117 -10.37 -6.01 -2.94
N VAL A 118 -11.66 -5.90 -2.69
CA VAL A 118 -12.47 -6.94 -2.04
C VAL A 118 -13.16 -7.80 -3.11
N LYS A 119 -13.68 -7.15 -4.15
CA LYS A 119 -14.36 -7.85 -5.24
C LYS A 119 -14.35 -6.99 -6.51
N ASP A 120 -14.08 -7.62 -7.62
CA ASP A 120 -14.36 -7.07 -8.95
C ASP A 120 -15.83 -7.41 -9.30
N GLU A 121 -16.64 -6.39 -9.50
CA GLU A 121 -18.08 -6.50 -9.83
C GLU A 121 -18.36 -6.10 -11.31
N GLY A 122 -17.38 -6.27 -12.20
CA GLY A 122 -17.49 -5.87 -13.60
C GLY A 122 -17.15 -4.40 -13.79
N ASP A 123 -18.11 -3.53 -13.98
CA ASP A 123 -17.89 -2.09 -14.16
C ASP A 123 -17.56 -1.34 -12.86
N THR A 124 -17.68 -2.01 -11.72
CA THR A 124 -17.46 -1.45 -10.40
C THR A 124 -16.50 -2.31 -9.60
N ALA A 125 -15.64 -1.69 -8.82
CA ALA A 125 -14.80 -2.35 -7.83
C ALA A 125 -15.36 -2.13 -6.42
N CYS A 126 -15.60 -3.21 -5.68
CA CYS A 126 -15.82 -3.16 -4.23
C CYS A 126 -14.46 -3.15 -3.55
N VAL A 127 -14.16 -2.09 -2.80
CA VAL A 127 -12.86 -1.87 -2.17
C VAL A 127 -13.02 -1.53 -0.69
N TRP A 128 -11.99 -1.80 0.09
CA TRP A 128 -11.90 -1.42 1.50
C TRP A 128 -10.70 -0.49 1.74
N SER A 129 -10.93 0.57 2.51
CA SER A 129 -9.89 1.49 2.95
C SER A 129 -10.41 2.44 4.05
N SER A 130 -9.62 3.46 4.41
CA SER A 130 -10.12 4.68 5.04
C SER A 130 -10.50 5.69 3.96
N HIS A 131 -11.74 6.14 4.00
CA HIS A 131 -12.33 7.01 2.98
C HIS A 131 -12.67 8.39 3.56
N VAL A 132 -12.67 9.41 2.73
CA VAL A 132 -13.27 10.71 3.05
C VAL A 132 -14.80 10.63 2.92
N ALA A 133 -15.54 11.46 3.64
CA ALA A 133 -16.99 11.57 3.46
C ALA A 133 -17.31 11.99 2.02
N ARG A 134 -18.19 11.25 1.36
CA ARG A 134 -18.61 11.56 -0.02
C ARG A 134 -19.97 10.91 -0.32
N ASP A 135 -20.78 11.61 -1.09
CA ASP A 135 -22.06 11.09 -1.63
C ASP A 135 -22.96 10.48 -0.53
N GLY A 136 -23.08 11.16 0.62
CA GLY A 136 -23.87 10.73 1.76
C GLY A 136 -23.26 9.59 2.58
N GLN A 137 -22.10 9.08 2.20
CA GLN A 137 -21.38 8.05 2.98
C GLN A 137 -20.41 8.69 3.96
N PRO A 138 -20.34 8.21 5.22
CA PRO A 138 -19.45 8.78 6.23
C PRO A 138 -17.97 8.54 5.91
N ALA A 139 -17.11 9.41 6.46
CA ALA A 139 -15.67 9.17 6.47
C ALA A 139 -15.30 7.99 7.37
N GLY A 140 -14.14 7.39 7.12
CA GLY A 140 -13.56 6.34 7.96
C GLY A 140 -13.35 5.01 7.24
N TYR A 141 -13.11 3.98 8.03
CA TYR A 141 -12.89 2.63 7.52
C TYR A 141 -14.19 2.03 7.01
N GLY A 142 -14.14 1.43 5.83
CA GLY A 142 -15.30 0.74 5.30
C GLY A 142 -15.15 0.26 3.87
N LEU A 143 -16.19 -0.39 3.40
CA LEU A 143 -16.33 -0.79 2.01
C LEU A 143 -16.90 0.36 1.18
N ARG A 144 -16.39 0.51 -0.04
CA ARG A 144 -16.99 1.36 -1.06
C ARG A 144 -17.02 0.66 -2.40
N ARG A 145 -18.05 1.00 -3.17
CA ARG A 145 -18.13 0.66 -4.59
C ARG A 145 -17.70 1.87 -5.40
N ILE A 146 -16.67 1.69 -6.23
CA ILE A 146 -16.12 2.74 -7.06
C ILE A 146 -16.25 2.30 -8.52
N PRO A 147 -16.94 3.07 -9.38
CA PRO A 147 -17.01 2.80 -10.81
C PRO A 147 -15.61 2.80 -11.43
N LYS A 148 -15.28 1.78 -12.22
CA LYS A 148 -13.98 1.72 -12.91
C LYS A 148 -13.79 2.87 -13.90
N SER A 149 -14.89 3.37 -14.48
CA SER A 149 -14.88 4.54 -15.37
C SER A 149 -14.41 5.83 -14.69
N ALA A 150 -14.52 5.93 -13.36
CA ALA A 150 -13.98 7.04 -12.59
C ALA A 150 -12.47 6.94 -12.33
N MET A 151 -11.88 5.78 -12.56
CA MET A 151 -10.46 5.52 -12.30
C MET A 151 -9.66 5.76 -13.58
N LYS A 152 -8.94 6.88 -13.65
CA LYS A 152 -8.14 7.20 -14.84
C LYS A 152 -6.92 6.31 -14.98
N ARG A 153 -6.26 6.01 -13.85
CA ARG A 153 -5.12 5.08 -13.78
C ARG A 153 -5.25 4.17 -12.58
N VAL A 154 -4.82 2.94 -12.72
CA VAL A 154 -4.82 1.95 -11.65
C VAL A 154 -3.49 1.20 -11.62
N LEU A 155 -3.06 0.86 -10.43
CA LEU A 155 -1.86 0.07 -10.17
C LEU A 155 -2.17 -0.94 -9.08
N PHE A 156 -2.12 -2.20 -9.44
CA PHE A 156 -2.30 -3.31 -8.52
C PHE A 156 -0.95 -3.77 -7.96
N THR A 157 -0.96 -4.12 -6.71
CA THR A 157 0.17 -4.73 -6.02
C THR A 157 -0.32 -6.00 -5.31
N ARG A 158 0.30 -7.12 -5.62
CA ARG A 158 0.03 -8.43 -4.99
C ARG A 158 1.25 -8.89 -4.22
N ILE A 159 1.10 -9.10 -2.91
CA ILE A 159 2.14 -9.69 -2.08
C ILE A 159 2.10 -11.21 -2.30
N THR A 160 3.17 -11.76 -2.86
CA THR A 160 3.31 -13.19 -3.14
C THR A 160 4.42 -13.85 -2.31
N ARG A 161 5.29 -13.06 -1.71
CA ARG A 161 6.44 -13.51 -0.91
C ARG A 161 6.53 -12.72 0.40
N PRO A 162 5.64 -12.97 1.37
CA PRO A 162 5.61 -12.23 2.64
C PRO A 162 6.95 -12.27 3.40
N ALA A 163 7.69 -13.37 3.31
CA ALA A 163 9.02 -13.51 3.90
C ALA A 163 10.02 -12.43 3.46
N ALA A 164 9.82 -11.81 2.32
CA ALA A 164 10.69 -10.75 1.80
C ALA A 164 10.65 -9.47 2.66
N PHE A 165 9.59 -9.26 3.44
CA PHE A 165 9.51 -8.16 4.40
C PHE A 165 10.57 -8.25 5.51
N ASN A 166 11.22 -9.40 5.68
CA ASN A 166 12.39 -9.52 6.55
C ASN A 166 13.57 -8.61 6.17
N ARG A 167 13.57 -8.07 4.95
CA ARG A 167 14.59 -7.12 4.46
C ARG A 167 14.19 -5.65 4.65
N ALA A 168 13.07 -5.38 5.27
CA ALA A 168 12.52 -4.02 5.42
C ALA A 168 13.51 -3.04 6.08
N HIS A 169 14.28 -3.51 7.06
CA HIS A 169 15.31 -2.71 7.75
C HIS A 169 16.54 -2.36 6.89
N LYS A 170 16.66 -2.94 5.69
CA LYS A 170 17.73 -2.69 4.72
C LYS A 170 17.26 -1.90 3.50
N LEU A 171 16.00 -1.44 3.53
CA LEU A 171 15.46 -0.67 2.43
C LEU A 171 16.18 0.69 2.36
N PRO A 172 16.77 1.05 1.21
CA PRO A 172 17.39 2.36 1.04
C PRO A 172 16.33 3.46 0.97
N ASP A 173 16.70 4.67 1.29
CA ASP A 173 15.85 5.83 1.03
C ASP A 173 15.62 6.03 -0.47
N GLU A 174 14.46 6.53 -0.83
CA GLU A 174 14.04 6.80 -2.20
C GLU A 174 13.66 8.28 -2.37
N PRO A 175 14.62 9.16 -2.67
CA PRO A 175 14.36 10.60 -2.81
C PRO A 175 13.30 10.94 -3.83
N TRP A 176 13.14 10.13 -4.87
CA TRP A 176 12.09 10.32 -5.87
C TRP A 176 10.69 10.38 -5.24
N LEU A 177 10.40 9.55 -4.23
CA LEU A 177 9.12 9.61 -3.53
C LEU A 177 8.94 10.91 -2.73
N THR A 178 10.03 11.43 -2.13
CA THR A 178 10.01 12.74 -1.46
C THR A 178 9.68 13.86 -2.45
N GLU A 179 10.25 13.81 -3.65
CA GLU A 179 9.99 14.80 -4.71
C GLU A 179 8.52 14.80 -5.16
N LEU A 180 7.84 13.65 -5.15
CA LEU A 180 6.43 13.54 -5.50
C LEU A 180 5.48 14.25 -4.53
N MET A 181 5.97 14.79 -3.44
CA MET A 181 5.19 15.70 -2.57
C MET A 181 4.89 17.03 -3.27
N THR A 182 5.79 17.50 -4.14
CA THR A 182 5.76 18.85 -4.74
C THR A 182 5.72 18.86 -6.25
N ARG A 183 6.07 17.76 -6.92
CA ARG A 183 6.02 17.63 -8.37
C ARG A 183 5.24 16.39 -8.81
N ASP A 184 4.82 16.40 -10.06
CA ASP A 184 4.24 15.24 -10.72
C ASP A 184 5.34 14.44 -11.44
N THR A 185 5.06 13.16 -11.65
CA THR A 185 5.86 12.25 -12.48
C THR A 185 5.02 11.73 -13.65
N THR A 186 5.68 11.10 -14.61
CA THR A 186 5.01 10.44 -15.73
C THR A 186 4.52 9.04 -15.35
N TRP A 187 3.46 8.59 -16.02
CA TRP A 187 3.00 7.22 -15.84
C TRP A 187 4.05 6.19 -16.29
N ALA A 188 4.79 6.49 -17.35
CA ALA A 188 5.89 5.65 -17.82
C ALA A 188 6.98 5.46 -16.75
N GLU A 189 7.35 6.52 -16.04
CA GLU A 189 8.30 6.44 -14.93
C GLU A 189 7.75 5.59 -13.78
N CYS A 190 6.46 5.71 -13.44
CA CYS A 190 5.83 4.85 -12.44
C CYS A 190 5.90 3.37 -12.83
N ILE A 191 5.56 3.03 -14.07
CA ILE A 191 5.62 1.68 -14.64
C ILE A 191 7.04 1.12 -14.51
N GLN A 192 8.02 1.86 -15.00
CA GLN A 192 9.42 1.45 -14.98
C GLN A 192 9.94 1.22 -13.56
N ARG A 193 9.74 2.20 -12.65
CA ARG A 193 10.28 2.11 -11.29
C ARG A 193 9.63 1.03 -10.45
N CYS A 194 8.35 0.77 -10.68
CA CYS A 194 7.62 -0.29 -9.96
C CYS A 194 7.78 -1.68 -10.58
N GLY A 195 8.60 -1.83 -11.62
CA GLY A 195 8.88 -3.12 -12.25
C GLY A 195 7.62 -3.77 -12.84
N ILE A 196 6.76 -2.96 -13.47
CA ILE A 196 5.53 -3.44 -14.10
C ILE A 196 5.88 -3.92 -15.50
N ILE A 197 5.50 -5.18 -15.77
CA ILE A 197 5.58 -5.82 -17.09
C ILE A 197 4.16 -6.34 -17.35
N ASP A 198 3.36 -5.58 -18.10
CA ASP A 198 2.02 -5.99 -18.53
C ASP A 198 2.05 -6.91 -19.75
#